data_9ddfa305e2425d14c181959b8e26f528
#
_entry.id   9ddfa305e2425d14c181959b8e26f528
#
_cell.length_a   1.000
_cell.length_b   1.000
_cell.length_c   1.000
_cell.angle_alpha   90.00
_cell.angle_beta   90.00
_cell.angle_gamma   90.00
#
_symmetry.space_group_name_H-M   'P 1'
#
loop_
_entity.id
_entity.type
_entity.pdbx_description
1 polymer ?
#
loop_
_entity_poly.entity_id
_entity_poly.type
_entity_poly.pdbx_seq_one_letter_code
_entity_poly.pdbx_strand_id
1 'polypeptide(L)'
;VANEQKKEGEFGSRENLNKEDASAAEEAKAAAVPPWIEVSTDRTYLVKPTDVGHVLKLEIQPCDAKAPAPNERGVAETVVTSRVIPAPSPPKRNLVPIQKNDAVEPGSFTVMSYNVLADVYCTTEMYGYAPPWALSWYFRRQNILKELVQMDADILCLQEVQSDHFEDFFQGELAKYGYSSVYKKKTAQIFSEGKYVIDGCAIFFKKDKFALIKKYEVEFNKAALSLAESLVGSGGSKKEALNRLMKDNIALIVVLEALDSQQRQQTQQTGKRKLLCVANTHIHANTDHNDVKLWQVHTLLKGLEKIAASAEIPMVACGDFNSTPGSAAHGLLTRGMVDNNHPELQIDPLGILRPASKLSHPLPLVSAYSSALRRDNRLLESEALERLRDRVDPRTAEPMFTNCTKDFFGALDYLFYTEDTLCPVGLLELPGEKDARAKYGGLPNTQWSSDHVSLMAEFQWGPAAMNGY
;
A
#
# COMPACT_ATOMS: atom_id res chain seq x y z
N VAL A 1 -3.24 -49.10 33.59
CA VAL A 1 -2.59 -50.14 34.37
C VAL A 1 -1.81 -49.35 35.45
N ALA A 2 -2.38 -49.10 36.65
CA ALA A 2 -2.41 -49.89 37.87
C ALA A 2 -0.96 -49.99 38.46
N ASN A 3 -0.66 -49.77 39.70
CA ASN A 3 -1.28 -49.91 41.02
C ASN A 3 -0.39 -49.23 42.05
N GLU A 4 -0.94 -48.50 42.99
CA GLU A 4 -1.07 -48.83 44.43
C GLU A 4 0.20 -49.36 45.14
N GLN A 5 0.59 -48.67 46.24
CA GLN A 5 0.37 -49.19 47.61
C GLN A 5 0.75 -48.20 48.73
N LYS A 6 -0.16 -48.15 49.68
CA LYS A 6 -0.15 -47.56 51.02
C LYS A 6 1.03 -47.98 51.91
N LYS A 7 1.42 -47.14 52.85
CA LYS A 7 1.53 -47.58 54.27
C LYS A 7 1.32 -46.39 55.24
N GLU A 8 0.47 -46.65 56.17
CA GLU A 8 0.14 -45.92 57.38
C GLU A 8 1.25 -46.05 58.44
N GLY A 9 1.23 -45.14 59.38
CA GLY A 9 2.03 -45.28 60.61
C GLY A 9 1.99 -44.01 61.46
N GLU A 10 1.29 -44.07 62.45
CA GLU A 10 0.70 -43.32 63.55
C GLU A 10 1.64 -42.58 64.52
N PHE A 11 1.01 -41.61 65.21
CA PHE A 11 1.16 -41.12 66.61
C PHE A 11 2.26 -40.12 66.97
N GLY A 12 1.76 -39.02 67.55
CA GLY A 12 2.50 -38.26 68.57
C GLY A 12 2.06 -36.79 68.73
N SER A 13 1.09 -36.60 69.57
CA SER A 13 0.49 -35.42 70.18
C SER A 13 1.39 -34.25 70.62
N ARG A 14 0.73 -33.05 70.69
CA ARG A 14 0.93 -31.85 71.54
C ARG A 14 1.95 -30.84 71.02
N GLU A 15 1.75 -29.55 71.00
CA GLU A 15 1.02 -28.64 71.92
C GLU A 15 0.73 -27.30 71.18
N ASN A 16 -0.29 -26.59 71.68
CA ASN A 16 -0.63 -25.20 71.39
C ASN A 16 0.58 -24.26 71.35
N LEU A 17 0.69 -23.47 70.29
CA LEU A 17 1.22 -22.11 70.36
C LEU A 17 0.75 -21.28 69.14
N ASN A 18 0.08 -20.18 69.47
CA ASN A 18 -0.12 -18.95 68.73
C ASN A 18 -1.11 -18.95 67.55
N LYS A 19 -2.37 -18.74 67.87
CA LYS A 19 -3.42 -18.24 66.99
C LYS A 19 -3.26 -16.77 66.57
N GLU A 20 -2.22 -16.07 67.02
CA GLU A 20 -2.02 -14.66 66.71
C GLU A 20 -1.09 -14.42 65.49
N ASP A 21 -0.27 -15.38 65.09
CA ASP A 21 0.59 -15.24 63.92
C ASP A 21 -0.09 -15.63 62.58
N ALA A 22 -1.23 -16.31 62.63
CA ALA A 22 -1.97 -16.69 61.43
C ALA A 22 -2.86 -15.55 60.85
N SER A 23 -3.26 -14.58 61.71
CA SER A 23 -4.06 -13.43 61.22
C SER A 23 -3.21 -12.35 60.58
N ALA A 24 -1.96 -12.16 61.01
CA ALA A 24 -1.05 -11.22 60.42
C ALA A 24 -0.47 -11.67 59.04
N ALA A 25 -0.46 -13.01 58.82
CA ALA A 25 0.00 -13.57 57.54
C ALA A 25 -1.12 -13.61 56.47
N GLU A 26 -2.41 -13.59 56.88
CA GLU A 26 -3.54 -13.47 55.95
C GLU A 26 -3.86 -12.01 55.57
N GLU A 27 -3.61 -11.04 56.45
CA GLU A 27 -3.70 -9.61 56.12
C GLU A 27 -2.54 -9.13 55.26
N ALA A 28 -1.38 -9.77 55.28
CA ALA A 28 -0.23 -9.43 54.43
C ALA A 28 -0.37 -9.95 52.99
N LYS A 29 -1.41 -10.71 52.64
CA LYS A 29 -1.71 -11.23 51.30
C LYS A 29 -2.85 -10.54 50.58
N ALA A 30 -3.44 -9.52 51.12
CA ALA A 30 -4.16 -8.55 50.32
C ALA A 30 -3.15 -7.71 49.57
N ALA A 31 -2.62 -8.27 48.46
CA ALA A 31 -1.79 -7.52 47.52
C ALA A 31 -2.59 -6.25 47.18
N ALA A 32 -2.06 -5.09 47.57
CA ALA A 32 -2.67 -3.81 47.27
C ALA A 32 -2.97 -3.78 45.76
N VAL A 33 -4.26 -3.77 45.41
CA VAL A 33 -4.72 -3.63 44.04
C VAL A 33 -4.06 -2.35 43.54
N PRO A 34 -3.22 -2.38 42.49
CA PRO A 34 -2.54 -1.19 42.05
C PRO A 34 -3.57 -0.09 41.77
N PRO A 35 -3.32 1.14 42.21
CA PRO A 35 -4.29 2.21 42.09
C PRO A 35 -4.63 2.43 40.62
N TRP A 36 -5.92 2.52 40.30
CA TRP A 36 -6.37 2.92 38.97
C TRP A 36 -5.96 4.37 38.72
N ILE A 37 -5.43 4.63 37.53
CA ILE A 37 -5.05 5.97 37.08
C ILE A 37 -6.02 6.36 35.97
N GLU A 38 -6.69 7.52 36.13
CA GLU A 38 -7.54 8.08 35.09
C GLU A 38 -6.67 8.53 33.90
N VAL A 39 -6.98 8.02 32.72
CA VAL A 39 -6.22 8.28 31.49
C VAL A 39 -7.01 9.09 30.47
N SER A 40 -8.36 9.10 30.56
CA SER A 40 -9.26 9.92 29.75
C SER A 40 -10.67 9.95 30.35
N THR A 41 -11.40 11.03 30.09
CA THR A 41 -12.85 11.17 30.33
C THR A 41 -13.66 11.20 29.02
N ASP A 42 -13.01 11.03 27.88
CA ASP A 42 -13.64 11.06 26.58
C ASP A 42 -14.46 9.78 26.31
N ARG A 43 -15.41 9.87 25.38
CA ARG A 43 -16.20 8.72 24.93
C ARG A 43 -15.37 7.63 24.26
N THR A 44 -14.22 8.00 23.74
CA THR A 44 -13.28 7.10 23.08
C THR A 44 -11.89 7.31 23.65
N TYR A 45 -11.16 6.22 23.87
CA TYR A 45 -9.77 6.25 24.30
C TYR A 45 -8.91 5.49 23.31
N LEU A 46 -7.95 6.19 22.71
CA LEU A 46 -6.96 5.56 21.85
C LEU A 46 -5.84 4.99 22.73
N VAL A 47 -5.70 3.67 22.70
CA VAL A 47 -4.68 2.94 23.47
C VAL A 47 -3.28 3.39 23.02
N LYS A 48 -2.42 3.73 24.00
CA LYS A 48 -1.06 4.25 23.76
C LYS A 48 0.00 3.15 24.03
N PRO A 49 1.21 3.30 23.53
CA PRO A 49 2.31 2.38 23.84
C PRO A 49 2.59 2.24 25.36
N THR A 50 2.34 3.30 26.11
CA THR A 50 2.46 3.30 27.60
C THR A 50 1.47 2.40 28.29
N ASP A 51 0.36 2.04 27.64
CA ASP A 51 -0.68 1.19 28.21
C ASP A 51 -0.37 -0.31 28.05
N VAL A 52 0.64 -0.64 27.22
CA VAL A 52 1.05 -2.03 27.00
C VAL A 52 1.46 -2.67 28.31
N GLY A 53 0.88 -3.85 28.59
CA GLY A 53 1.08 -4.57 29.84
C GLY A 53 0.09 -4.19 30.94
N HIS A 54 -0.71 -3.15 30.77
CA HIS A 54 -1.75 -2.73 31.72
C HIS A 54 -3.12 -3.26 31.32
N VAL A 55 -4.06 -3.21 32.26
CA VAL A 55 -5.49 -3.51 32.07
C VAL A 55 -6.21 -2.17 32.07
N LEU A 56 -7.12 -1.95 31.14
CA LEU A 56 -7.95 -0.75 31.10
C LEU A 56 -9.32 -1.04 31.72
N LYS A 57 -9.82 -0.07 32.46
CA LYS A 57 -11.16 -0.09 33.06
C LYS A 57 -11.94 1.10 32.49
N LEU A 58 -13.11 0.83 31.91
CA LEU A 58 -14.09 1.85 31.58
C LEU A 58 -15.14 1.87 32.68
N GLU A 59 -15.41 3.05 33.23
CA GLU A 59 -16.45 3.28 34.20
C GLU A 59 -17.42 4.32 33.64
N ILE A 60 -18.69 3.95 33.51
CA ILE A 60 -19.74 4.79 32.95
C ILE A 60 -20.78 5.02 34.03
N GLN A 61 -21.07 6.27 34.32
CA GLN A 61 -22.08 6.67 35.27
C GLN A 61 -23.10 7.58 34.57
N PRO A 62 -24.38 7.16 34.48
CA PRO A 62 -25.42 8.02 33.94
C PRO A 62 -25.65 9.22 34.86
N CYS A 63 -25.79 10.40 34.23
CA CYS A 63 -26.10 11.64 34.92
C CYS A 63 -27.21 12.40 34.17
N ASP A 64 -28.10 13.06 34.91
CA ASP A 64 -29.07 13.96 34.31
C ASP A 64 -28.35 15.28 33.92
N ALA A 65 -28.44 15.64 32.66
CA ALA A 65 -27.81 16.88 32.11
C ALA A 65 -28.39 18.16 32.78
N LYS A 66 -29.54 18.08 33.43
CA LYS A 66 -30.20 19.20 34.10
C LYS A 66 -29.93 19.27 35.61
N ALA A 67 -29.30 18.26 36.20
CA ALA A 67 -29.02 18.17 37.62
C ALA A 67 -27.50 18.14 37.88
N PRO A 68 -26.87 19.25 38.22
CA PRO A 68 -25.42 19.31 38.38
C PRO A 68 -24.91 18.76 39.73
N ALA A 69 -25.79 18.26 40.59
CA ALA A 69 -25.39 17.80 41.94
C ALA A 69 -24.85 16.36 41.95
N PRO A 70 -23.75 16.06 42.67
CA PRO A 70 -23.12 14.73 42.71
C PRO A 70 -24.04 13.61 43.20
N ASN A 71 -25.14 13.93 43.91
CA ASN A 71 -26.03 12.96 44.51
C ASN A 71 -27.14 12.40 43.60
N GLU A 72 -27.24 12.86 42.37
CA GLU A 72 -28.24 12.43 41.39
C GLU A 72 -27.63 11.59 40.24
N ARG A 73 -26.46 11.03 40.50
CA ARG A 73 -25.83 10.13 39.53
C ARG A 73 -26.39 8.71 39.71
N GLY A 74 -26.69 8.06 38.61
CA GLY A 74 -27.07 6.66 38.58
C GLY A 74 -25.95 5.72 39.04
N VAL A 75 -26.25 4.44 39.08
CA VAL A 75 -25.26 3.41 39.44
C VAL A 75 -24.19 3.36 38.32
N ALA A 76 -22.92 3.34 38.73
CA ALA A 76 -21.82 3.19 37.80
C ALA A 76 -21.74 1.75 37.26
N GLU A 77 -21.61 1.62 35.95
CA GLU A 77 -21.27 0.35 35.31
C GLU A 77 -19.78 0.33 34.93
N THR A 78 -19.16 -0.81 35.12
CA THR A 78 -17.72 -0.98 34.91
C THR A 78 -17.46 -2.13 33.95
N VAL A 79 -16.62 -1.86 32.94
CA VAL A 79 -16.10 -2.87 32.03
C VAL A 79 -14.58 -2.88 32.14
N VAL A 80 -13.98 -4.06 32.26
CA VAL A 80 -12.52 -4.25 32.34
C VAL A 80 -12.04 -5.04 31.15
N THR A 81 -10.98 -4.54 30.48
CA THR A 81 -10.40 -5.22 29.33
C THR A 81 -9.46 -6.35 29.76
N SER A 82 -9.06 -7.19 28.81
CA SER A 82 -7.84 -7.98 28.96
C SER A 82 -6.61 -7.06 29.01
N ARG A 83 -5.46 -7.64 29.34
CA ARG A 83 -4.18 -6.89 29.33
C ARG A 83 -3.88 -6.37 27.92
N VAL A 84 -3.53 -5.09 27.82
CA VAL A 84 -3.11 -4.49 26.56
C VAL A 84 -1.82 -5.17 26.08
N ILE A 85 -1.84 -5.64 24.86
CA ILE A 85 -0.68 -6.26 24.19
C ILE A 85 -0.10 -5.31 23.14
N PRO A 86 1.18 -5.43 22.78
CA PRO A 86 1.76 -4.66 21.69
C PRO A 86 0.96 -4.88 20.41
N ALA A 87 0.75 -3.81 19.65
CA ALA A 87 0.14 -3.92 18.32
C ALA A 87 1.01 -4.80 17.42
N PRO A 88 0.43 -5.71 16.63
CA PRO A 88 1.17 -6.44 15.62
C PRO A 88 1.88 -5.46 14.68
N SER A 89 3.08 -5.83 14.27
CA SER A 89 3.86 -5.04 13.31
C SER A 89 3.75 -5.64 11.92
N PRO A 90 3.88 -4.83 10.85
CA PRO A 90 4.02 -5.35 9.51
C PRO A 90 5.17 -6.35 9.44
N PRO A 91 5.07 -7.43 8.66
CA PRO A 91 6.17 -8.34 8.45
C PRO A 91 7.38 -7.61 7.86
N LYS A 92 8.55 -7.94 8.37
CA LYS A 92 9.78 -7.36 7.84
C LYS A 92 10.10 -7.99 6.49
N ARG A 93 10.27 -7.17 5.47
CA ARG A 93 10.69 -7.57 4.12
C ARG A 93 11.97 -6.85 3.75
N ASN A 94 12.88 -7.52 3.09
CA ASN A 94 14.19 -6.97 2.73
C ASN A 94 14.23 -6.68 1.23
N LEU A 95 15.05 -5.71 0.86
CA LEU A 95 15.44 -5.50 -0.53
C LEU A 95 16.45 -6.59 -0.91
N VAL A 96 16.12 -7.41 -1.91
CA VAL A 96 16.93 -8.52 -2.39
C VAL A 96 17.77 -8.01 -3.57
N PRO A 97 19.11 -8.01 -3.47
CA PRO A 97 19.97 -7.71 -4.60
C PRO A 97 19.79 -8.75 -5.71
N ILE A 98 19.66 -8.29 -6.96
CA ILE A 98 19.44 -9.17 -8.14
C ILE A 98 20.65 -9.18 -9.07
N GLN A 99 21.67 -8.37 -8.79
CA GLN A 99 22.93 -8.34 -9.52
C GLN A 99 24.11 -8.49 -8.57
N LYS A 100 25.24 -9.03 -9.04
CA LYS A 100 26.48 -9.02 -8.27
C LYS A 100 26.97 -7.60 -8.07
N ASN A 101 27.24 -7.27 -6.81
CA ASN A 101 27.72 -5.96 -6.36
C ASN A 101 29.17 -5.66 -6.76
N ASP A 102 29.65 -5.99 -7.94
CA ASP A 102 31.03 -5.63 -8.35
C ASP A 102 31.17 -4.14 -8.71
N ALA A 103 30.05 -3.43 -8.87
CA ALA A 103 30.00 -1.98 -8.96
C ALA A 103 28.55 -1.49 -8.70
N VAL A 104 28.17 -1.24 -7.45
CA VAL A 104 27.07 -0.31 -7.20
C VAL A 104 27.59 1.07 -7.57
N GLU A 105 27.28 1.48 -8.80
CA GLU A 105 27.57 2.85 -9.22
C GLU A 105 26.87 3.83 -8.26
N PRO A 106 27.55 4.91 -7.85
CA PRO A 106 26.93 5.92 -7.02
C PRO A 106 25.69 6.49 -7.71
N GLY A 107 24.56 6.54 -7.03
CA GLY A 107 23.36 7.20 -7.53
C GLY A 107 22.19 6.27 -7.85
N SER A 108 22.09 5.06 -7.27
CA SER A 108 20.87 4.27 -7.29
C SER A 108 19.73 4.96 -6.50
N PHE A 109 18.50 4.63 -6.85
CA PHE A 109 17.31 5.12 -6.13
C PHE A 109 16.24 4.04 -6.07
N THR A 110 15.41 4.13 -5.05
CA THR A 110 14.32 3.19 -4.80
C THR A 110 12.96 3.80 -5.08
N VAL A 111 12.08 3.03 -5.74
CA VAL A 111 10.68 3.40 -5.98
C VAL A 111 9.78 2.33 -5.39
N MET A 112 8.83 2.74 -4.57
CA MET A 112 7.82 1.89 -3.95
C MET A 112 6.43 2.26 -4.48
N SER A 113 5.61 1.26 -4.83
CA SER A 113 4.19 1.40 -5.15
C SER A 113 3.35 0.67 -4.14
N TYR A 114 2.29 1.32 -3.61
CA TYR A 114 1.43 0.72 -2.61
C TYR A 114 0.01 1.29 -2.65
N ASN A 115 -0.97 0.46 -2.96
CA ASN A 115 -2.36 0.75 -2.69
C ASN A 115 -2.60 0.57 -1.18
N VAL A 116 -2.88 1.67 -0.46
CA VAL A 116 -2.97 1.68 1.01
C VAL A 116 -4.36 1.32 1.53
N LEU A 117 -5.30 1.02 0.66
CA LEU A 117 -6.71 0.79 0.94
C LEU A 117 -7.38 1.97 1.65
N ALA A 118 -8.17 2.75 0.93
CA ALA A 118 -8.92 3.87 1.49
C ALA A 118 -9.88 3.38 2.60
N ASP A 119 -10.01 4.16 3.65
CA ASP A 119 -10.85 3.78 4.79
C ASP A 119 -12.32 3.61 4.40
N VAL A 120 -12.78 4.41 3.45
CA VAL A 120 -14.14 4.31 2.88
C VAL A 120 -14.44 2.94 2.24
N TYR A 121 -13.41 2.22 1.79
CA TYR A 121 -13.55 0.86 1.23
C TYR A 121 -13.23 -0.24 2.24
N CYS A 122 -12.57 0.10 3.35
CA CYS A 122 -12.16 -0.87 4.38
C CYS A 122 -13.28 -1.17 5.37
N THR A 123 -14.35 -1.78 4.88
CA THR A 123 -15.55 -2.05 5.68
C THR A 123 -15.64 -3.48 6.20
N THR A 124 -16.42 -3.70 7.25
CA THR A 124 -16.67 -5.03 7.81
C THR A 124 -17.47 -5.92 6.86
N GLU A 125 -18.24 -5.35 5.93
CA GLU A 125 -18.94 -6.09 4.88
C GLU A 125 -17.95 -6.72 3.90
N MET A 126 -16.92 -5.97 3.53
CA MET A 126 -15.89 -6.43 2.59
C MET A 126 -14.88 -7.36 3.27
N TYR A 127 -14.45 -7.04 4.49
CA TYR A 127 -13.33 -7.68 5.18
C TYR A 127 -13.73 -8.30 6.53
N GLY A 128 -14.96 -8.81 6.65
CA GLY A 128 -15.51 -9.39 7.90
C GLY A 128 -14.73 -10.60 8.45
N TYR A 129 -13.76 -11.12 7.72
CA TYR A 129 -12.82 -12.12 8.22
C TYR A 129 -11.72 -11.54 9.10
N ALA A 130 -11.44 -10.24 8.99
CA ALA A 130 -10.47 -9.54 9.82
C ALA A 130 -11.13 -9.00 11.11
N PRO A 131 -10.39 -8.91 12.23
CA PRO A 131 -10.92 -8.27 13.42
C PRO A 131 -11.28 -6.81 13.16
N PRO A 132 -12.44 -6.29 13.64
CA PRO A 132 -12.86 -4.91 13.37
C PRO A 132 -11.84 -3.84 13.76
N TRP A 133 -11.09 -4.06 14.85
CA TRP A 133 -10.04 -3.12 15.25
C TRP A 133 -8.86 -3.05 14.25
N ALA A 134 -8.58 -4.16 13.53
CA ALA A 134 -7.53 -4.19 12.50
C ALA A 134 -7.95 -3.47 11.22
N LEU A 135 -9.27 -3.31 10.99
CA LEU A 135 -9.83 -2.53 9.89
C LEU A 135 -9.87 -1.03 10.19
N SER A 136 -9.82 -0.65 11.49
CA SER A 136 -9.90 0.75 11.90
C SER A 136 -8.74 1.57 11.34
N TRP A 137 -9.06 2.76 10.80
CA TRP A 137 -8.05 3.70 10.32
C TRP A 137 -7.00 4.06 11.37
N TYR A 138 -7.40 4.18 12.64
CA TYR A 138 -6.47 4.47 13.74
C TYR A 138 -5.37 3.42 13.88
N PHE A 139 -5.68 2.15 13.66
CA PHE A 139 -4.70 1.07 13.62
C PHE A 139 -3.94 1.04 12.30
N ARG A 140 -4.67 1.03 11.17
CA ARG A 140 -4.10 0.87 9.84
C ARG A 140 -3.08 1.96 9.50
N ARG A 141 -3.40 3.22 9.77
CA ARG A 141 -2.50 4.35 9.48
C ARG A 141 -1.13 4.21 10.15
N GLN A 142 -1.09 3.73 11.40
CA GLN A 142 0.17 3.54 12.12
C GLN A 142 1.00 2.41 11.52
N ASN A 143 0.34 1.34 11.13
CA ASN A 143 0.98 0.17 10.53
C ASN A 143 1.49 0.49 9.11
N ILE A 144 0.69 1.19 8.31
CA ILE A 144 1.09 1.67 6.98
C ILE A 144 2.30 2.60 7.11
N LEU A 145 2.22 3.62 7.98
CA LEU A 145 3.34 4.54 8.19
C LEU A 145 4.61 3.80 8.60
N LYS A 146 4.49 2.83 9.52
CA LYS A 146 5.62 2.03 9.97
C LYS A 146 6.24 1.24 8.81
N GLU A 147 5.44 0.65 7.93
CA GLU A 147 5.93 -0.03 6.73
C GLU A 147 6.66 0.94 5.79
N LEU A 148 6.05 2.09 5.47
CA LEU A 148 6.65 3.10 4.59
C LEU A 148 8.00 3.61 5.13
N VAL A 149 8.07 3.87 6.44
CA VAL A 149 9.30 4.34 7.10
C VAL A 149 10.36 3.24 7.18
N GLN A 150 9.97 1.99 7.42
CA GLN A 150 10.92 0.86 7.44
C GLN A 150 11.52 0.56 6.08
N MET A 151 10.74 0.72 5.00
CA MET A 151 11.22 0.55 3.62
C MET A 151 12.12 1.70 3.19
N ASP A 152 11.94 2.89 3.73
CA ASP A 152 12.74 4.11 3.48
C ASP A 152 13.02 4.38 2.00
N ALA A 153 12.03 4.09 1.14
CA ALA A 153 12.15 4.27 -0.30
C ALA A 153 12.34 5.75 -0.65
N ASP A 154 13.12 6.02 -1.69
CA ASP A 154 13.40 7.39 -2.13
C ASP A 154 12.17 8.06 -2.76
N ILE A 155 11.32 7.24 -3.42
CA ILE A 155 10.07 7.67 -4.03
C ILE A 155 8.96 6.68 -3.62
N LEU A 156 7.85 7.22 -3.08
CA LEU A 156 6.66 6.46 -2.70
C LEU A 156 5.51 6.88 -3.62
N CYS A 157 4.90 5.91 -4.29
CA CYS A 157 3.71 6.07 -5.12
C CYS A 157 2.54 5.35 -4.44
N LEU A 158 1.65 6.11 -3.82
CA LEU A 158 0.54 5.57 -3.05
C LEU A 158 -0.78 5.76 -3.80
N GLN A 159 -1.63 4.74 -3.78
CA GLN A 159 -2.98 4.75 -4.33
C GLN A 159 -4.00 4.61 -3.19
N GLU A 160 -5.24 5.00 -3.43
CA GLU A 160 -6.33 5.04 -2.45
C GLU A 160 -6.05 5.89 -1.22
N VAL A 161 -5.29 6.96 -1.38
CA VAL A 161 -5.05 7.92 -0.30
C VAL A 161 -6.24 8.87 -0.22
N GLN A 162 -7.04 8.80 0.85
CA GLN A 162 -8.12 9.75 1.07
C GLN A 162 -7.58 11.17 1.28
N SER A 163 -8.31 12.19 0.81
CA SER A 163 -7.83 13.57 0.84
C SER A 163 -7.65 14.10 2.26
N ASP A 164 -8.57 13.79 3.18
CA ASP A 164 -8.45 14.12 4.59
C ASP A 164 -7.24 13.39 5.23
N HIS A 165 -7.05 12.11 4.94
CA HIS A 165 -5.90 11.35 5.43
C HIS A 165 -4.56 11.83 4.85
N PHE A 166 -4.57 12.33 3.61
CA PHE A 166 -3.38 12.96 3.03
C PHE A 166 -3.00 14.22 3.79
N GLU A 167 -3.97 15.13 4.02
CA GLU A 167 -3.75 16.43 4.66
C GLU A 167 -3.46 16.29 6.16
N ASP A 168 -4.26 15.49 6.88
CA ASP A 168 -4.21 15.38 8.33
C ASP A 168 -3.16 14.39 8.84
N PHE A 169 -2.63 13.49 7.98
CA PHE A 169 -1.72 12.45 8.43
C PHE A 169 -0.50 12.25 7.52
N PHE A 170 -0.66 11.74 6.28
CA PHE A 170 0.48 11.30 5.48
C PHE A 170 1.47 12.42 5.18
N GLN A 171 0.98 13.60 4.79
CA GLN A 171 1.82 14.74 4.44
C GLN A 171 2.69 15.17 5.62
N GLY A 172 2.10 15.34 6.80
CA GLY A 172 2.80 15.77 8.00
C GLY A 172 3.76 14.71 8.55
N GLU A 173 3.32 13.45 8.58
CA GLU A 173 4.15 12.37 9.12
C GLU A 173 5.36 12.08 8.21
N LEU A 174 5.17 11.94 6.90
CA LEU A 174 6.26 11.65 5.98
C LEU A 174 7.23 12.84 5.80
N ALA A 175 6.76 14.08 5.99
CA ALA A 175 7.63 15.25 6.01
C ALA A 175 8.70 15.18 7.11
N LYS A 176 8.42 14.55 8.25
CA LYS A 176 9.37 14.32 9.36
C LYS A 176 10.53 13.41 8.93
N TYR A 177 10.31 12.55 7.93
CA TYR A 177 11.31 11.65 7.34
C TYR A 177 11.92 12.19 6.04
N GLY A 178 11.78 13.50 5.79
CA GLY A 178 12.45 14.20 4.69
C GLY A 178 11.72 14.13 3.34
N TYR A 179 10.45 13.69 3.30
CA TYR A 179 9.69 13.66 2.06
C TYR A 179 9.05 15.01 1.73
N SER A 180 9.04 15.34 0.45
CA SER A 180 8.11 16.26 -0.20
C SER A 180 6.99 15.46 -0.86
N SER A 181 5.83 16.07 -1.07
CA SER A 181 4.66 15.37 -1.59
C SER A 181 3.94 16.10 -2.70
N VAL A 182 3.32 15.33 -3.59
CA VAL A 182 2.37 15.78 -4.60
C VAL A 182 1.15 14.86 -4.53
N TYR A 183 -0.04 15.44 -4.60
CA TYR A 183 -1.29 14.70 -4.49
C TYR A 183 -2.26 15.09 -5.60
N LYS A 184 -3.04 14.11 -6.09
CA LYS A 184 -4.16 14.30 -7.00
C LYS A 184 -5.33 13.43 -6.56
N LYS A 185 -6.42 14.08 -6.16
CA LYS A 185 -7.69 13.38 -5.86
C LYS A 185 -8.39 12.92 -7.14
N LYS A 186 -9.15 11.84 -7.04
CA LYS A 186 -10.11 11.38 -8.07
C LYS A 186 -11.10 12.51 -8.43
N THR A 187 -12.00 12.28 -9.36
CA THR A 187 -12.91 13.32 -9.87
C THR A 187 -14.34 13.21 -9.34
N ALA A 188 -14.65 12.14 -8.59
CA ALA A 188 -15.93 11.94 -7.93
C ALA A 188 -15.75 11.70 -6.43
N GLN A 189 -16.70 12.19 -5.64
CA GLN A 189 -16.78 11.96 -4.20
C GLN A 189 -17.71 10.80 -3.89
N ILE A 190 -17.46 10.11 -2.80
CA ILE A 190 -18.28 9.04 -2.25
C ILE A 190 -18.93 9.56 -0.98
N PHE A 191 -20.24 9.36 -0.82
CA PHE A 191 -20.92 9.68 0.43
C PHE A 191 -20.81 8.48 1.38
N SER A 192 -20.18 8.68 2.51
CA SER A 192 -19.99 7.65 3.53
C SER A 192 -20.07 8.27 4.92
N GLU A 193 -20.78 7.61 5.85
CA GLU A 193 -20.89 8.04 7.25
C GLU A 193 -21.28 9.51 7.45
N GLY A 194 -22.20 10.02 6.62
CA GLY A 194 -22.70 11.40 6.72
C GLY A 194 -21.78 12.47 6.13
N LYS A 195 -20.66 12.11 5.50
CA LYS A 195 -19.72 13.03 4.84
C LYS A 195 -19.36 12.60 3.43
N TYR A 196 -18.91 13.54 2.61
CA TYR A 196 -18.33 13.25 1.31
C TYR A 196 -16.83 12.99 1.45
N VAL A 197 -16.39 11.86 0.94
CA VAL A 197 -15.00 11.41 0.96
C VAL A 197 -14.49 11.25 -0.46
N ILE A 198 -13.22 11.51 -0.69
CA ILE A 198 -12.56 11.32 -1.98
C ILE A 198 -11.15 10.79 -1.75
N ASP A 199 -10.78 9.75 -2.47
CA ASP A 199 -9.42 9.22 -2.50
C ASP A 199 -8.66 9.69 -3.76
N GLY A 200 -7.39 9.35 -3.82
CA GLY A 200 -6.55 9.72 -4.96
C GLY A 200 -5.19 9.04 -4.92
N CYS A 201 -4.28 9.56 -5.75
CA CYS A 201 -2.90 9.13 -5.85
C CYS A 201 -1.97 10.19 -5.24
N ALA A 202 -1.00 9.74 -4.44
CA ALA A 202 0.06 10.57 -3.88
C ALA A 202 1.42 10.09 -4.34
N ILE A 203 2.34 11.02 -4.59
CA ILE A 203 3.75 10.74 -4.80
C ILE A 203 4.53 11.51 -3.73
N PHE A 204 5.33 10.77 -2.95
CA PHE A 204 6.27 11.34 -1.99
C PHE A 204 7.69 11.05 -2.50
N PHE A 205 8.61 11.99 -2.32
CA PHE A 205 10.00 11.82 -2.72
C PHE A 205 10.93 12.50 -1.72
N LYS A 206 12.09 11.91 -1.47
CA LYS A 206 13.13 12.46 -0.60
C LYS A 206 13.65 13.78 -1.15
N LYS A 207 13.45 14.87 -0.41
CA LYS A 207 13.81 16.25 -0.83
C LYS A 207 15.31 16.52 -0.89
N ASP A 208 16.12 15.67 -0.28
CA ASP A 208 17.58 15.72 -0.37
C ASP A 208 18.12 15.02 -1.62
N LYS A 209 17.34 14.06 -2.18
CA LYS A 209 17.67 13.30 -3.39
C LYS A 209 16.99 13.82 -4.66
N PHE A 210 15.82 14.42 -4.52
CA PHE A 210 15.00 14.83 -5.67
C PHE A 210 14.37 16.20 -5.51
N ALA A 211 14.28 16.95 -6.60
CA ALA A 211 13.51 18.19 -6.72
C ALA A 211 12.41 18.05 -7.77
N LEU A 212 11.22 18.55 -7.48
CA LEU A 212 10.10 18.58 -8.42
C LEU A 212 10.34 19.64 -9.50
N ILE A 213 10.40 19.23 -10.75
CA ILE A 213 10.51 20.12 -11.91
C ILE A 213 9.16 20.38 -12.53
N LYS A 214 8.33 19.32 -12.70
CA LYS A 214 7.03 19.46 -13.34
C LYS A 214 6.04 18.41 -12.81
N LYS A 215 4.76 18.79 -12.79
CA LYS A 215 3.65 17.92 -12.45
C LYS A 215 2.65 17.91 -13.61
N TYR A 216 2.12 16.73 -13.94
CA TYR A 216 1.01 16.55 -14.85
C TYR A 216 -0.08 15.73 -14.15
N GLU A 217 -1.33 16.09 -14.41
CA GLU A 217 -2.51 15.41 -13.88
C GLU A 217 -3.33 14.89 -15.05
N VAL A 218 -3.56 13.58 -15.09
CA VAL A 218 -4.41 12.94 -16.08
C VAL A 218 -5.75 12.63 -15.40
N GLU A 219 -6.81 13.28 -15.86
CA GLU A 219 -8.18 12.97 -15.47
C GLU A 219 -8.82 12.20 -16.64
N PHE A 220 -9.05 10.91 -16.46
CA PHE A 220 -9.63 10.09 -17.54
C PHE A 220 -11.02 10.58 -17.95
N ASN A 221 -11.78 11.20 -17.05
CA ASN A 221 -13.06 11.83 -17.37
C ASN A 221 -12.94 12.94 -18.43
N LYS A 222 -11.86 13.73 -18.41
CA LYS A 222 -11.63 14.76 -19.44
C LYS A 222 -11.34 14.13 -20.81
N ALA A 223 -10.55 13.05 -20.81
CA ALA A 223 -10.29 12.29 -22.03
C ALA A 223 -11.56 11.61 -22.55
N ALA A 224 -12.42 11.09 -21.65
CA ALA A 224 -13.70 10.49 -21.99
C ALA A 224 -14.67 11.49 -22.65
N LEU A 225 -14.74 12.71 -22.14
CA LEU A 225 -15.55 13.78 -22.76
C LEU A 225 -15.10 14.06 -24.20
N SER A 226 -13.81 14.23 -24.42
CA SER A 226 -13.25 14.47 -25.76
C SER A 226 -13.51 13.30 -26.71
N LEU A 227 -13.36 12.05 -26.23
CA LEU A 227 -13.64 10.86 -27.02
C LEU A 227 -15.12 10.75 -27.35
N ALA A 228 -16.03 10.97 -26.38
CA ALA A 228 -17.48 10.92 -26.59
C ALA A 228 -17.96 11.94 -27.63
N GLU A 229 -17.33 13.13 -27.68
CA GLU A 229 -17.59 14.13 -28.71
C GLU A 229 -17.20 13.66 -30.12
N SER A 230 -16.04 13.01 -30.23
CA SER A 230 -15.55 12.45 -31.50
C SER A 230 -16.44 11.30 -32.01
N LEU A 231 -16.98 10.47 -31.11
CA LEU A 231 -17.88 9.37 -31.45
C LEU A 231 -19.21 9.84 -32.01
N VAL A 232 -19.75 10.96 -31.55
CA VAL A 232 -20.99 11.56 -32.13
C VAL A 232 -20.79 11.92 -33.61
N GLY A 233 -19.62 12.46 -33.96
CA GLY A 233 -19.29 12.78 -35.36
C GLY A 233 -19.22 11.56 -36.29
N SER A 234 -19.08 10.35 -35.73
CA SER A 234 -19.07 9.06 -36.43
C SER A 234 -20.40 8.27 -36.32
N GLY A 235 -21.45 8.88 -35.75
CA GLY A 235 -22.78 8.25 -35.62
C GLY A 235 -23.01 7.47 -34.32
N GLY A 236 -22.06 7.52 -33.36
CA GLY A 236 -22.18 6.89 -32.03
C GLY A 236 -23.02 7.73 -31.05
N SER A 237 -23.47 7.09 -29.98
CA SER A 237 -24.21 7.73 -28.89
C SER A 237 -23.29 8.36 -27.86
N LYS A 238 -23.31 9.69 -27.74
CA LYS A 238 -22.56 10.42 -26.68
C LYS A 238 -22.95 9.95 -25.28
N LYS A 239 -24.24 9.71 -25.05
CA LYS A 239 -24.78 9.29 -23.76
C LYS A 239 -24.24 7.92 -23.36
N GLU A 240 -24.19 6.96 -24.26
CA GLU A 240 -23.66 5.61 -24.01
C GLU A 240 -22.16 5.67 -23.76
N ALA A 241 -21.42 6.43 -24.56
CA ALA A 241 -19.99 6.63 -24.37
C ALA A 241 -19.68 7.23 -22.99
N LEU A 242 -20.39 8.28 -22.58
CA LEU A 242 -20.20 8.89 -21.27
C LEU A 242 -20.58 7.94 -20.13
N ASN A 243 -21.70 7.24 -20.20
CA ASN A 243 -22.10 6.28 -19.17
C ASN A 243 -21.05 5.19 -18.95
N ARG A 244 -20.34 4.77 -19.99
CA ARG A 244 -19.33 3.73 -19.90
C ARG A 244 -17.96 4.27 -19.47
N LEU A 245 -17.51 5.38 -20.05
CA LEU A 245 -16.14 5.89 -19.89
C LEU A 245 -15.95 6.87 -18.74
N MET A 246 -17.03 7.51 -18.25
CA MET A 246 -16.96 8.45 -17.13
C MET A 246 -16.71 7.68 -15.83
N LYS A 247 -15.44 7.43 -15.56
CA LYS A 247 -14.92 6.84 -14.33
C LYS A 247 -13.97 7.85 -13.68
N ASP A 248 -14.00 7.93 -12.37
CA ASP A 248 -13.32 8.93 -11.56
C ASP A 248 -11.80 8.75 -11.46
N ASN A 249 -11.26 7.69 -12.05
CA ASN A 249 -9.85 7.35 -12.03
C ASN A 249 -8.96 8.46 -12.60
N ILE A 250 -7.71 8.50 -12.10
CA ILE A 250 -6.72 9.50 -12.45
C ILE A 250 -5.32 8.89 -12.55
N ALA A 251 -4.39 9.63 -13.18
CA ALA A 251 -2.97 9.41 -13.00
C ALA A 251 -2.27 10.72 -12.61
N LEU A 252 -1.27 10.59 -11.75
CA LEU A 252 -0.40 11.66 -11.30
C LEU A 252 1.00 11.40 -11.85
N ILE A 253 1.57 12.35 -12.60
CA ILE A 253 2.88 12.21 -13.20
C ILE A 253 3.75 13.38 -12.73
N VAL A 254 4.97 13.08 -12.29
CA VAL A 254 5.96 14.07 -11.90
C VAL A 254 7.24 13.88 -12.70
N VAL A 255 7.91 15.00 -13.01
CA VAL A 255 9.28 15.00 -13.48
C VAL A 255 10.14 15.52 -12.33
N LEU A 256 11.06 14.69 -11.89
CA LEU A 256 11.98 14.94 -10.79
C LEU A 256 13.40 15.14 -11.32
N GLU A 257 14.16 16.03 -10.71
CA GLU A 257 15.59 16.19 -10.91
C GLU A 257 16.34 15.50 -9.77
N ALA A 258 17.29 14.62 -10.11
CA ALA A 258 18.18 14.01 -9.13
C ALA A 258 19.20 15.03 -8.60
N LEU A 259 19.39 15.06 -7.26
CA LEU A 259 20.16 16.07 -6.53
C LEU A 259 21.47 15.52 -5.92
N ASP A 260 22.02 14.42 -6.44
CA ASP A 260 23.28 13.89 -5.90
C ASP A 260 24.46 14.89 -6.04
N SER A 261 25.48 14.74 -5.20
CA SER A 261 26.61 15.68 -5.15
C SER A 261 27.44 15.69 -6.44
N GLN A 262 27.56 14.55 -7.12
CA GLN A 262 28.25 14.45 -8.41
C GLN A 262 27.44 15.13 -9.50
N GLN A 263 26.12 14.93 -9.47
CA GLN A 263 25.20 15.55 -10.42
C GLN A 263 25.17 17.07 -10.28
N ARG A 264 25.21 17.60 -9.07
CA ARG A 264 25.29 19.07 -8.84
C ARG A 264 26.54 19.66 -9.47
N GLN A 265 27.70 18.99 -9.36
CA GLN A 265 28.94 19.42 -10.00
C GLN A 265 28.84 19.31 -11.52
N GLN A 266 28.28 18.23 -12.05
CA GLN A 266 28.10 18.02 -13.48
C GLN A 266 27.10 19.03 -14.08
N THR A 267 25.99 19.30 -13.41
CA THR A 267 25.00 20.33 -13.82
C THR A 267 25.64 21.73 -13.86
N GLN A 268 26.49 22.06 -12.88
CA GLN A 268 27.21 23.34 -12.89
C GLN A 268 28.19 23.46 -14.06
N GLN A 269 28.84 22.36 -14.48
CA GLN A 269 29.81 22.35 -15.54
C GLN A 269 29.18 22.24 -16.94
N THR A 270 28.13 21.45 -17.10
CA THR A 270 27.54 21.10 -18.40
C THR A 270 26.18 21.72 -18.66
N GLY A 271 25.50 22.22 -17.60
CA GLY A 271 24.10 22.69 -17.65
C GLY A 271 23.06 21.56 -17.81
N LYS A 272 23.50 20.29 -17.85
CA LYS A 272 22.62 19.14 -18.05
C LYS A 272 22.05 18.63 -16.74
N ARG A 273 20.74 18.40 -16.69
CA ARG A 273 20.00 17.88 -15.53
C ARG A 273 19.73 16.39 -15.67
N LYS A 274 19.82 15.66 -14.59
CA LYS A 274 19.46 14.24 -14.54
C LYS A 274 18.00 14.12 -14.12
N LEU A 275 17.12 13.86 -15.07
CA LEU A 275 15.66 13.86 -14.86
C LEU A 275 15.12 12.44 -14.77
N LEU A 276 14.04 12.27 -14.02
CA LEU A 276 13.26 11.05 -13.90
C LEU A 276 11.77 11.40 -14.00
N CYS A 277 11.05 10.71 -14.88
CA CYS A 277 9.59 10.77 -14.94
C CYS A 277 8.99 9.64 -14.09
N VAL A 278 8.13 9.97 -13.14
CA VAL A 278 7.43 8.99 -12.31
C VAL A 278 5.93 9.18 -12.48
N ALA A 279 5.24 8.12 -12.93
CA ALA A 279 3.79 8.08 -13.08
C ALA A 279 3.18 7.12 -12.05
N ASN A 280 2.18 7.61 -11.32
CA ASN A 280 1.39 6.86 -10.37
C ASN A 280 -0.08 6.87 -10.80
N THR A 281 -0.70 5.70 -10.91
CA THR A 281 -2.11 5.58 -11.34
C THR A 281 -2.86 4.56 -10.51
N HIS A 282 -4.19 4.71 -10.51
CA HIS A 282 -5.14 3.69 -10.08
C HIS A 282 -6.21 3.56 -11.17
N ILE A 283 -6.17 2.45 -11.92
CA ILE A 283 -7.05 2.15 -13.05
C ILE A 283 -8.38 1.59 -12.55
N HIS A 284 -9.41 1.68 -13.36
CA HIS A 284 -10.77 1.24 -13.03
C HIS A 284 -10.83 -0.23 -12.57
N ALA A 285 -11.52 -0.50 -11.45
CA ALA A 285 -11.49 -1.81 -10.81
C ALA A 285 -12.45 -2.85 -11.42
N ASN A 286 -13.62 -2.42 -11.96
CA ASN A 286 -14.68 -3.35 -12.38
C ASN A 286 -14.19 -4.31 -13.48
N THR A 287 -14.34 -5.61 -13.23
CA THR A 287 -13.93 -6.69 -14.15
C THR A 287 -14.76 -6.77 -15.43
N ASP A 288 -15.99 -6.24 -15.44
CA ASP A 288 -16.85 -6.21 -16.63
C ASP A 288 -16.49 -5.07 -17.62
N HIS A 289 -15.52 -4.25 -17.24
CA HIS A 289 -15.09 -3.06 -17.98
C HIS A 289 -13.62 -3.16 -18.45
N ASN A 290 -13.20 -4.31 -18.99
CA ASN A 290 -11.83 -4.48 -19.47
C ASN A 290 -11.49 -3.55 -20.65
N ASP A 291 -12.47 -3.19 -21.47
CA ASP A 291 -12.36 -2.16 -22.51
C ASP A 291 -12.02 -0.78 -21.92
N VAL A 292 -12.66 -0.41 -20.82
CA VAL A 292 -12.38 0.85 -20.10
C VAL A 292 -10.99 0.83 -19.48
N LYS A 293 -10.58 -0.27 -18.85
CA LYS A 293 -9.23 -0.42 -18.30
C LYS A 293 -8.17 -0.26 -19.38
N LEU A 294 -8.31 -0.98 -20.49
CA LEU A 294 -7.39 -0.90 -21.62
C LEU A 294 -7.35 0.51 -22.21
N TRP A 295 -8.50 1.17 -22.35
CA TRP A 295 -8.57 2.55 -22.83
C TRP A 295 -7.88 3.53 -21.85
N GLN A 296 -8.07 3.38 -20.53
CA GLN A 296 -7.41 4.23 -19.53
C GLN A 296 -5.88 4.03 -19.58
N VAL A 297 -5.42 2.78 -19.64
CA VAL A 297 -3.98 2.46 -19.77
C VAL A 297 -3.40 3.05 -21.07
N HIS A 298 -4.09 2.88 -22.20
CA HIS A 298 -3.65 3.47 -23.47
C HIS A 298 -3.59 5.00 -23.40
N THR A 299 -4.59 5.64 -22.76
CA THR A 299 -4.60 7.09 -22.55
C THR A 299 -3.42 7.57 -21.70
N LEU A 300 -3.08 6.85 -20.63
CA LEU A 300 -1.91 7.12 -19.81
C LEU A 300 -0.63 7.03 -20.63
N LEU A 301 -0.46 5.94 -21.40
CA LEU A 301 0.72 5.70 -22.23
C LEU A 301 0.89 6.78 -23.30
N LYS A 302 -0.20 7.23 -23.93
CA LYS A 302 -0.14 8.37 -24.86
C LYS A 302 0.26 9.69 -24.18
N GLY A 303 -0.04 9.86 -22.91
CA GLY A 303 0.46 10.97 -22.08
C GLY A 303 1.97 10.86 -21.85
N LEU A 304 2.45 9.67 -21.49
CA LEU A 304 3.88 9.39 -21.27
C LEU A 304 4.70 9.52 -22.56
N GLU A 305 4.19 9.05 -23.71
CA GLU A 305 4.84 9.24 -25.01
C GLU A 305 5.12 10.73 -25.32
N LYS A 306 4.17 11.61 -25.01
CA LYS A 306 4.34 13.07 -25.21
C LYS A 306 5.45 13.65 -24.32
N ILE A 307 5.61 13.10 -23.10
CA ILE A 307 6.68 13.50 -22.19
C ILE A 307 8.02 12.97 -22.73
N ALA A 308 8.07 11.70 -23.15
CA ALA A 308 9.27 11.08 -23.73
C ALA A 308 9.74 11.81 -25.01
N ALA A 309 8.80 12.17 -25.90
CA ALA A 309 9.13 12.86 -27.13
C ALA A 309 9.75 14.26 -26.93
N SER A 310 9.55 14.87 -25.77
CA SER A 310 10.13 16.20 -25.45
C SER A 310 11.56 16.12 -24.91
N ALA A 311 11.94 15.01 -24.29
CA ALA A 311 13.28 14.73 -23.77
C ALA A 311 13.29 13.24 -23.40
N GLU A 312 14.28 12.48 -23.84
CA GLU A 312 14.42 11.03 -23.58
C GLU A 312 14.60 10.68 -22.09
N ILE A 313 13.65 11.15 -21.24
CA ILE A 313 13.70 11.07 -19.79
C ILE A 313 13.39 9.63 -19.35
N PRO A 314 14.27 9.02 -18.53
CA PRO A 314 13.97 7.74 -17.86
C PRO A 314 12.62 7.76 -17.16
N MET A 315 11.85 6.67 -17.27
CA MET A 315 10.50 6.61 -16.72
C MET A 315 10.31 5.43 -15.79
N VAL A 316 9.54 5.67 -14.71
CA VAL A 316 8.91 4.64 -13.89
C VAL A 316 7.41 4.89 -13.90
N ALA A 317 6.63 3.92 -14.35
CA ALA A 317 5.17 3.94 -14.30
C ALA A 317 4.69 2.82 -13.37
N CYS A 318 4.01 3.19 -12.30
CA CYS A 318 3.59 2.24 -11.27
C CYS A 318 2.17 2.54 -10.76
N GLY A 319 1.63 1.64 -10.01
CA GLY A 319 0.32 1.76 -9.38
C GLY A 319 -0.50 0.49 -9.45
N ASP A 320 -1.76 0.64 -9.09
CA ASP A 320 -2.78 -0.39 -9.22
C ASP A 320 -3.44 -0.27 -10.60
N PHE A 321 -3.07 -1.19 -11.48
CA PHE A 321 -3.62 -1.25 -12.85
C PHE A 321 -4.92 -2.06 -12.94
N ASN A 322 -5.34 -2.68 -11.86
CA ASN A 322 -6.55 -3.52 -11.82
C ASN A 322 -6.64 -4.52 -12.98
N SER A 323 -5.48 -5.01 -13.45
CA SER A 323 -5.34 -5.81 -14.65
C SER A 323 -4.35 -6.95 -14.38
N THR A 324 -4.84 -8.19 -14.46
CA THR A 324 -4.01 -9.37 -14.20
C THR A 324 -3.01 -9.63 -15.32
N PRO A 325 -1.90 -10.35 -15.07
CA PRO A 325 -1.00 -10.84 -16.10
C PRO A 325 -1.77 -11.62 -17.17
N GLY A 326 -1.54 -11.27 -18.43
CA GLY A 326 -2.26 -11.85 -19.56
C GLY A 326 -3.49 -11.09 -20.05
N SER A 327 -3.97 -10.07 -19.32
CA SER A 327 -5.00 -9.15 -19.82
C SER A 327 -4.49 -8.28 -20.97
N ALA A 328 -5.40 -7.69 -21.75
CA ALA A 328 -5.04 -6.79 -22.85
C ALA A 328 -4.28 -5.55 -22.35
N ALA A 329 -4.67 -4.98 -21.21
CA ALA A 329 -4.02 -3.84 -20.58
C ALA A 329 -2.58 -4.19 -20.14
N HIS A 330 -2.37 -5.34 -19.49
CA HIS A 330 -1.03 -5.83 -19.14
C HIS A 330 -0.20 -6.10 -20.39
N GLY A 331 -0.81 -6.70 -21.43
CA GLY A 331 -0.14 -6.95 -22.72
C GLY A 331 0.31 -5.65 -23.40
N LEU A 332 -0.51 -4.60 -23.36
CA LEU A 332 -0.15 -3.29 -23.89
C LEU A 332 1.08 -2.72 -23.16
N LEU A 333 1.07 -2.75 -21.81
CA LEU A 333 2.18 -2.24 -20.99
C LEU A 333 3.50 -3.00 -21.20
N THR A 334 3.45 -4.33 -21.33
CA THR A 334 4.65 -5.18 -21.35
C THR A 334 5.22 -5.45 -22.75
N ARG A 335 4.40 -5.34 -23.80
CA ARG A 335 4.79 -5.66 -25.19
C ARG A 335 4.69 -4.48 -26.13
N GLY A 336 4.21 -3.33 -25.64
CA GLY A 336 3.99 -2.15 -26.45
C GLY A 336 2.82 -2.24 -27.43
N MET A 337 2.07 -3.37 -27.44
CA MET A 337 0.93 -3.59 -28.31
C MET A 337 -0.01 -4.66 -27.78
N VAL A 338 -1.25 -4.62 -28.22
CA VAL A 338 -2.25 -5.67 -27.91
C VAL A 338 -2.34 -6.63 -29.10
N ASP A 339 -2.42 -7.94 -28.81
CA ASP A 339 -2.67 -8.94 -29.84
C ASP A 339 -4.07 -8.70 -30.46
N ASN A 340 -4.15 -8.64 -31.78
CA ASN A 340 -5.40 -8.42 -32.52
C ASN A 340 -6.49 -9.47 -32.22
N ASN A 341 -6.10 -10.67 -31.80
CA ASN A 341 -6.98 -11.77 -31.45
C ASN A 341 -7.24 -11.88 -29.95
N HIS A 342 -6.79 -10.88 -29.14
CA HIS A 342 -6.99 -10.93 -27.69
C HIS A 342 -8.48 -11.02 -27.35
N PRO A 343 -8.93 -11.96 -26.47
CA PRO A 343 -10.36 -12.17 -26.17
C PRO A 343 -11.05 -10.90 -25.64
N GLU A 344 -10.36 -10.07 -24.84
CA GLU A 344 -10.94 -8.83 -24.31
C GLU A 344 -11.26 -7.79 -25.39
N LEU A 345 -10.66 -7.86 -26.58
CA LEU A 345 -11.01 -6.98 -27.71
C LEU A 345 -12.36 -7.35 -28.36
N GLN A 346 -12.93 -8.52 -28.03
CA GLN A 346 -14.26 -8.90 -28.52
C GLN A 346 -15.37 -8.14 -27.80
N ILE A 347 -15.10 -7.63 -26.59
CA ILE A 347 -16.04 -6.84 -25.78
C ILE A 347 -15.67 -5.36 -25.94
N ASP A 348 -16.14 -4.74 -27.01
CA ASP A 348 -15.90 -3.33 -27.31
C ASP A 348 -17.23 -2.66 -27.75
N PRO A 349 -18.15 -2.43 -26.79
CA PRO A 349 -19.50 -1.94 -27.11
C PRO A 349 -19.51 -0.54 -27.72
N LEU A 350 -18.43 0.22 -27.56
CA LEU A 350 -18.29 1.59 -28.12
C LEU A 350 -17.44 1.63 -29.40
N GLY A 351 -16.81 0.52 -29.79
CA GLY A 351 -15.86 0.49 -30.91
C GLY A 351 -14.59 1.32 -30.70
N ILE A 352 -14.23 1.61 -29.44
CA ILE A 352 -13.09 2.49 -29.09
C ILE A 352 -11.73 1.76 -29.14
N LEU A 353 -11.75 0.43 -29.10
CA LEU A 353 -10.56 -0.41 -29.15
C LEU A 353 -10.16 -0.77 -30.60
N ARG A 354 -10.86 -0.27 -31.57
CA ARG A 354 -10.65 -0.60 -32.98
C ARG A 354 -10.17 0.62 -33.81
N PRO A 355 -9.28 0.43 -34.77
CA PRO A 355 -8.54 -0.83 -35.02
C PRO A 355 -7.51 -1.10 -33.92
N ALA A 356 -7.32 -2.37 -33.55
CA ALA A 356 -6.40 -2.78 -32.50
C ALA A 356 -4.95 -2.32 -32.77
N SER A 357 -4.56 -2.09 -34.04
CA SER A 357 -3.26 -1.53 -34.40
C SER A 357 -2.96 -0.13 -33.80
N LYS A 358 -4.00 0.59 -33.36
CA LYS A 358 -3.83 1.87 -32.66
C LYS A 358 -3.51 1.68 -31.15
N LEU A 359 -3.78 0.50 -30.62
CA LEU A 359 -3.47 0.15 -29.24
C LEU A 359 -1.99 -0.27 -29.13
N SER A 360 -1.12 0.70 -29.31
CA SER A 360 0.34 0.49 -29.26
C SER A 360 1.06 1.73 -28.76
N HIS A 361 2.28 1.53 -28.28
CA HIS A 361 3.21 2.60 -27.89
C HIS A 361 4.66 2.18 -28.15
N PRO A 362 5.58 3.14 -28.40
CA PRO A 362 6.99 2.87 -28.63
C PRO A 362 7.85 2.91 -27.35
N LEU A 363 7.26 3.17 -26.18
CA LEU A 363 8.02 3.26 -24.95
C LEU A 363 8.62 1.89 -24.59
N PRO A 364 9.95 1.79 -24.28
CA PRO A 364 10.61 0.54 -23.92
C PRO A 364 10.30 0.13 -22.48
N LEU A 365 9.00 0.00 -22.14
CA LEU A 365 8.53 -0.34 -20.81
C LEU A 365 8.59 -1.85 -20.58
N VAL A 366 9.15 -2.23 -19.43
CA VAL A 366 9.16 -3.60 -18.90
C VAL A 366 8.83 -3.59 -17.42
N SER A 367 8.26 -4.70 -16.92
CA SER A 367 8.01 -4.86 -15.48
C SER A 367 9.31 -5.14 -14.72
N ALA A 368 9.54 -4.45 -13.61
CA ALA A 368 10.74 -4.60 -12.81
C ALA A 368 10.91 -6.03 -12.26
N TYR A 369 9.83 -6.65 -11.75
CA TYR A 369 9.88 -8.01 -11.25
C TYR A 369 10.06 -9.02 -12.39
N SER A 370 9.21 -8.95 -13.40
CA SER A 370 9.24 -9.89 -14.52
C SER A 370 10.57 -9.83 -15.29
N SER A 371 11.08 -8.67 -15.62
CA SER A 371 12.33 -8.53 -16.38
C SER A 371 13.55 -9.04 -15.60
N ALA A 372 13.61 -8.72 -14.30
CA ALA A 372 14.72 -9.11 -13.44
C ALA A 372 14.77 -10.60 -13.14
N LEU A 373 13.59 -11.22 -12.92
CA LEU A 373 13.51 -12.63 -12.50
C LEU A 373 13.50 -13.62 -13.66
N ARG A 374 13.17 -13.18 -14.89
CA ARG A 374 13.33 -13.96 -16.11
C ARG A 374 14.77 -14.06 -16.62
N ARG A 375 15.60 -13.04 -16.33
CA ARG A 375 17.01 -13.08 -16.72
C ARG A 375 17.68 -14.26 -16.04
N ASP A 376 18.41 -15.07 -16.82
CA ASP A 376 19.20 -16.20 -16.31
C ASP A 376 20.42 -15.63 -15.53
N ASN A 377 20.13 -15.05 -14.36
CA ASN A 377 21.12 -14.48 -13.45
C ASN A 377 21.83 -15.63 -12.69
N ARG A 378 22.48 -16.55 -13.43
CA ARG A 378 23.28 -17.66 -12.88
C ARG A 378 24.43 -17.19 -11.99
N LEU A 379 24.63 -15.88 -11.89
CA LEU A 379 25.74 -15.28 -11.15
C LEU A 379 25.41 -14.87 -9.72
N LEU A 380 24.12 -14.84 -9.33
CA LEU A 380 23.68 -14.54 -7.96
C LEU A 380 22.87 -15.71 -7.40
N GLU A 381 23.56 -16.64 -6.76
CA GLU A 381 22.91 -17.70 -5.97
C GLU A 381 22.77 -17.18 -4.53
N SER A 382 21.56 -16.76 -4.17
CA SER A 382 21.21 -16.43 -2.78
C SER A 382 19.85 -17.04 -2.44
N GLU A 383 19.72 -17.55 -1.23
CA GLU A 383 18.44 -18.07 -0.74
C GLU A 383 17.31 -17.03 -0.82
N ALA A 384 17.63 -15.75 -0.65
CA ALA A 384 16.66 -14.66 -0.75
C ALA A 384 16.15 -14.49 -2.18
N LEU A 385 17.02 -14.61 -3.19
CA LEU A 385 16.62 -14.54 -4.59
C LEU A 385 15.82 -15.78 -5.01
N GLU A 386 16.18 -16.96 -4.51
CA GLU A 386 15.41 -18.18 -4.74
C GLU A 386 14.02 -18.08 -4.12
N ARG A 387 13.91 -17.65 -2.86
CA ARG A 387 12.61 -17.37 -2.25
C ARG A 387 11.79 -16.36 -3.04
N LEU A 388 12.41 -15.35 -3.62
CA LEU A 388 11.72 -14.37 -4.45
C LEU A 388 11.20 -15.01 -5.76
N ARG A 389 11.99 -15.87 -6.40
CA ARG A 389 11.59 -16.64 -7.59
C ARG A 389 10.41 -17.57 -7.31
N ASP A 390 10.34 -18.16 -6.12
CA ASP A 390 9.22 -19.00 -5.69
C ASP A 390 7.92 -18.23 -5.47
N ARG A 391 7.97 -16.89 -5.45
CA ARG A 391 6.83 -15.98 -5.22
C ARG A 391 6.29 -15.32 -6.49
N VAL A 392 6.80 -15.71 -7.65
CA VAL A 392 6.32 -15.21 -8.94
C VAL A 392 5.67 -16.31 -9.76
N ASP A 393 4.75 -15.93 -10.63
CA ASP A 393 4.15 -16.85 -11.59
C ASP A 393 5.21 -17.36 -12.58
N PRO A 394 5.41 -18.68 -12.72
CA PRO A 394 6.48 -19.22 -13.54
C PRO A 394 6.35 -18.91 -15.04
N ARG A 395 5.15 -18.54 -15.54
CA ARG A 395 4.90 -18.21 -16.93
C ARG A 395 5.17 -16.75 -17.23
N THR A 396 4.80 -15.86 -16.32
CA THR A 396 4.89 -14.41 -16.51
C THR A 396 6.05 -13.77 -15.78
N ALA A 397 6.56 -14.42 -14.73
CA ALA A 397 7.51 -13.90 -13.76
C ALA A 397 7.01 -12.65 -13.02
N GLU A 398 5.72 -12.34 -13.12
CA GLU A 398 5.08 -11.34 -12.28
C GLU A 398 4.79 -11.91 -10.89
N PRO A 399 4.63 -11.08 -9.83
CA PRO A 399 4.24 -11.55 -8.51
C PRO A 399 3.03 -12.49 -8.57
N MET A 400 3.04 -13.58 -7.80
CA MET A 400 1.87 -14.47 -7.71
C MET A 400 0.63 -13.69 -7.31
N PHE A 401 0.79 -12.70 -6.44
CA PHE A 401 -0.24 -11.77 -6.06
C PHE A 401 0.36 -10.46 -5.58
N THR A 402 -0.40 -9.39 -5.74
CA THR A 402 -0.23 -8.09 -5.08
C THR A 402 -1.49 -7.71 -4.32
N ASN A 403 -2.64 -8.29 -4.68
CA ASN A 403 -3.88 -8.22 -3.92
C ASN A 403 -4.31 -9.62 -3.49
N CYS A 404 -4.73 -9.77 -2.23
CA CYS A 404 -5.10 -11.04 -1.63
C CYS A 404 -6.27 -10.88 -0.66
N THR A 405 -7.48 -10.95 -1.17
CA THR A 405 -8.71 -10.98 -0.34
C THR A 405 -9.23 -12.40 -0.22
N LYS A 406 -10.38 -12.57 0.47
CA LYS A 406 -11.07 -13.87 0.51
C LYS A 406 -11.45 -14.35 -0.88
N ASP A 407 -11.90 -13.44 -1.74
CA ASP A 407 -12.52 -13.76 -3.03
C ASP A 407 -11.59 -13.49 -4.23
N PHE A 408 -10.45 -12.86 -4.01
CA PHE A 408 -9.47 -12.55 -5.05
C PHE A 408 -8.03 -12.86 -4.61
N PHE A 409 -7.24 -13.37 -5.56
CA PHE A 409 -5.81 -13.63 -5.40
C PHE A 409 -5.11 -13.45 -6.74
N GLY A 410 -4.28 -12.43 -6.86
CA GLY A 410 -3.57 -12.16 -8.11
C GLY A 410 -2.79 -10.85 -8.11
N ALA A 411 -1.98 -10.64 -9.14
CA ALA A 411 -1.24 -9.41 -9.34
C ALA A 411 -2.12 -8.38 -10.06
N LEU A 412 -2.21 -7.19 -9.48
CA LEU A 412 -2.91 -6.02 -10.01
C LEU A 412 -1.99 -4.78 -10.04
N ASP A 413 -0.95 -4.80 -9.21
CA ASP A 413 0.02 -3.72 -9.03
C ASP A 413 1.32 -4.06 -9.75
N TYR A 414 1.94 -3.06 -10.37
CA TYR A 414 3.17 -3.22 -11.11
C TYR A 414 4.09 -2.02 -10.96
N LEU A 415 5.40 -2.26 -11.21
CA LEU A 415 6.44 -1.26 -11.41
C LEU A 415 7.01 -1.44 -12.81
N PHE A 416 6.57 -0.64 -13.76
CA PHE A 416 7.14 -0.59 -15.11
C PHE A 416 8.23 0.47 -15.18
N TYR A 417 9.26 0.22 -15.96
CA TYR A 417 10.35 1.16 -16.18
C TYR A 417 10.89 1.10 -17.62
N THR A 418 11.57 2.13 -18.07
CA THR A 418 12.23 2.17 -19.40
C THR A 418 13.58 1.44 -19.33
N GLU A 419 13.67 0.28 -19.99
CA GLU A 419 14.82 -0.64 -19.86
C GLU A 419 16.10 -0.17 -20.57
N ASP A 420 15.99 0.79 -21.48
CA ASP A 420 17.12 1.41 -22.17
C ASP A 420 17.85 2.45 -21.30
N THR A 421 17.19 2.99 -20.27
CA THR A 421 17.69 4.09 -19.44
C THR A 421 17.81 3.75 -17.96
N LEU A 422 17.12 2.71 -17.48
CA LEU A 422 17.14 2.25 -16.10
C LEU A 422 17.45 0.75 -16.03
N CYS A 423 18.03 0.32 -14.92
CA CYS A 423 18.29 -1.09 -14.64
C CYS A 423 17.91 -1.42 -13.19
N PRO A 424 17.02 -2.39 -12.91
CA PRO A 424 16.75 -2.81 -11.56
C PRO A 424 17.94 -3.58 -10.99
N VAL A 425 18.36 -3.23 -9.77
CA VAL A 425 19.48 -3.86 -9.06
C VAL A 425 19.05 -4.52 -7.76
N GLY A 426 17.85 -4.20 -7.27
CA GLY A 426 17.24 -4.80 -6.09
C GLY A 426 15.72 -4.83 -6.19
N LEU A 427 15.10 -5.86 -5.61
CA LEU A 427 13.65 -6.02 -5.53
C LEU A 427 13.23 -6.33 -4.11
N LEU A 428 12.11 -5.76 -3.66
CA LEU A 428 11.52 -6.07 -2.35
C LEU A 428 11.02 -7.53 -2.32
N GLU A 429 11.32 -8.24 -1.24
CA GLU A 429 10.78 -9.57 -0.98
C GLU A 429 9.24 -9.57 -1.09
N LEU A 430 8.70 -10.60 -1.74
CA LEU A 430 7.26 -10.82 -1.84
C LEU A 430 6.79 -11.75 -0.71
N PRO A 431 5.63 -11.51 -0.11
CA PRO A 431 5.07 -12.45 0.87
C PRO A 431 4.61 -13.75 0.21
N GLY A 432 4.54 -14.82 1.00
CA GLY A 432 3.90 -16.04 0.57
C GLY A 432 2.39 -16.01 0.74
N GLU A 433 1.66 -16.78 -0.07
CA GLU A 433 0.23 -16.94 0.11
C GLU A 433 -0.14 -17.41 1.53
N LYS A 434 0.63 -18.35 2.07
CA LYS A 434 0.43 -18.86 3.44
C LYS A 434 0.55 -17.76 4.49
N ASP A 435 1.49 -16.83 4.30
CA ASP A 435 1.69 -15.72 5.23
C ASP A 435 0.56 -14.69 5.13
N ALA A 436 0.15 -14.35 3.89
CA ALA A 436 -0.93 -13.40 3.62
C ALA A 436 -2.29 -13.94 4.09
N ARG A 437 -2.60 -15.20 3.83
CA ARG A 437 -3.86 -15.84 4.22
C ARG A 437 -3.90 -16.37 5.65
N ALA A 438 -2.74 -16.58 6.28
CA ALA A 438 -2.53 -17.20 7.60
C ALA A 438 -3.83 -17.35 8.44
N LYS A 439 -3.95 -16.61 9.55
CA LYS A 439 -5.06 -16.74 10.50
C LYS A 439 -6.44 -16.31 9.96
N TYR A 440 -6.47 -15.41 8.96
CA TYR A 440 -7.70 -14.69 8.59
C TYR A 440 -8.20 -15.00 7.17
N GLY A 441 -7.44 -15.73 6.36
CA GLY A 441 -7.83 -16.12 5.00
C GLY A 441 -7.59 -15.06 3.92
N GLY A 442 -7.11 -13.87 4.29
CA GLY A 442 -6.82 -12.79 3.36
C GLY A 442 -6.28 -11.53 4.04
N LEU A 443 -6.11 -10.49 3.25
CA LEU A 443 -5.74 -9.13 3.62
C LEU A 443 -6.97 -8.21 3.46
N PRO A 444 -7.08 -7.10 4.22
CA PRO A 444 -6.22 -6.74 5.35
C PRO A 444 -6.39 -7.67 6.55
N ASN A 445 -5.41 -7.64 7.46
CA ASN A 445 -5.46 -8.40 8.70
C ASN A 445 -4.65 -7.70 9.81
N THR A 446 -4.36 -8.40 10.90
CA THR A 446 -3.65 -7.79 12.04
C THR A 446 -2.20 -7.41 11.76
N GLN A 447 -1.59 -7.91 10.70
CA GLN A 447 -0.19 -7.61 10.31
C GLN A 447 -0.11 -6.74 9.05
N TRP A 448 -1.07 -6.88 8.14
CA TRP A 448 -1.13 -6.20 6.87
C TRP A 448 -2.34 -5.27 6.85
N SER A 449 -2.12 -3.98 6.68
CA SER A 449 -3.16 -2.96 6.83
C SER A 449 -3.82 -2.54 5.52
N SER A 450 -3.46 -3.17 4.41
CA SER A 450 -4.12 -3.07 3.10
C SER A 450 -4.43 -4.47 2.59
N ASP A 451 -5.39 -4.59 1.69
CA ASP A 451 -5.67 -5.80 0.91
C ASP A 451 -4.65 -6.00 -0.23
N HIS A 452 -3.81 -5.00 -0.47
CA HIS A 452 -2.65 -5.07 -1.34
C HIS A 452 -1.35 -5.21 -0.55
N VAL A 453 -0.29 -5.68 -1.22
CA VAL A 453 1.09 -5.67 -0.73
C VAL A 453 1.91 -4.69 -1.55
N SER A 454 2.78 -3.95 -0.88
CA SER A 454 3.64 -2.99 -1.55
C SER A 454 4.68 -3.68 -2.42
N LEU A 455 4.99 -3.10 -3.57
CA LEU A 455 6.11 -3.44 -4.43
C LEU A 455 7.19 -2.37 -4.30
N MET A 456 8.47 -2.75 -4.34
CA MET A 456 9.59 -1.81 -4.37
C MET A 456 10.71 -2.37 -5.23
N ALA A 457 11.33 -1.50 -6.02
CA ALA A 457 12.54 -1.81 -6.78
C ALA A 457 13.59 -0.73 -6.56
N GLU A 458 14.84 -1.13 -6.49
CA GLU A 458 16.00 -0.26 -6.59
C GLU A 458 16.46 -0.23 -8.03
N PHE A 459 16.61 0.98 -8.56
CA PHE A 459 17.05 1.23 -9.93
C PHE A 459 18.41 1.91 -9.94
N GLN A 460 19.23 1.48 -10.88
CA GLN A 460 20.45 2.16 -11.29
C GLN A 460 20.21 2.84 -12.63
N TRP A 461 20.85 4.01 -12.84
CA TRP A 461 20.79 4.71 -14.10
C TRP A 461 21.59 3.95 -15.15
N GLY A 462 20.99 3.67 -16.29
CA GLY A 462 21.66 3.04 -17.44
C GLY A 462 22.61 3.98 -18.16
N PRO A 463 23.47 3.45 -19.04
CA PRO A 463 24.48 4.24 -19.76
C PRO A 463 23.90 5.41 -20.58
N ALA A 464 22.73 5.24 -21.16
CA ALA A 464 22.04 6.29 -21.92
C ALA A 464 21.63 7.48 -21.03
N ALA A 465 21.20 7.20 -19.80
CA ALA A 465 20.77 8.21 -18.83
C ALA A 465 21.94 8.96 -18.16
N MET A 466 23.14 8.37 -18.15
CA MET A 466 24.34 9.00 -17.57
C MET A 466 24.86 10.17 -18.40
N ASN A 467 24.53 10.27 -19.69
CA ASN A 467 24.99 11.33 -20.56
C ASN A 467 24.25 12.67 -20.36
N GLY A 468 23.23 12.74 -19.54
CA GLY A 468 22.46 13.94 -19.18
C GLY A 468 21.85 14.68 -20.40
N TYR A 469 20.69 15.29 -20.21
CA TYR A 469 19.95 16.04 -21.23
C TYR A 469 20.14 17.54 -21.06
#